data_8f7ac94410b49601c1c0e48a27e06a1e
#
_entry.id   8f7ac94410b49601c1c0e48a27e06a1e
#
_cell.length_a   1.000
_cell.length_b   1.000
_cell.length_c   1.000
_cell.angle_alpha   90.00
_cell.angle_beta   90.00
_cell.angle_gamma   90.00
#
_symmetry.space_group_name_H-M   'P 1'
#
loop_
_entity.id
_entity.type
_entity.pdbx_description
1 polymer ?
#
loop_
_entity_poly.entity_id
_entity_poly.type
_entity_poly.pdbx_seq_one_letter_code
_entity_poly.pdbx_strand_id
1 'polypeptide(L)' 'MGHSSTVNMWLHIGSEKLRVLQSSAIALKMENAELFPRGDAVVEIIVDGRSHKHSIRVLPCSPRPNWVRIVDR' A
#
# COMPACT_ATOMS: atom_id res chain seq x y z
N MET A 1 25.94 -0.67 16.75
CA MET A 1 25.00 0.26 16.44
C MET A 1 24.47 0.14 14.99
N GLY A 2 23.30 -0.19 14.87
CA GLY A 2 22.68 -0.20 13.59
C GLY A 2 22.06 1.15 13.27
N HIS A 3 21.79 1.36 12.07
CA HIS A 3 20.91 2.44 11.68
C HIS A 3 19.76 1.84 10.93
N SER A 4 18.61 2.37 11.14
CA SER A 4 17.42 1.87 10.44
C SER A 4 17.30 2.56 9.11
N SER A 5 16.93 1.78 8.10
CA SER A 5 16.60 2.33 6.80
C SER A 5 15.30 3.13 6.91
N THR A 6 15.22 4.21 6.17
CA THR A 6 13.98 4.96 6.04
C THR A 6 13.13 4.27 4.98
N VAL A 7 11.97 3.78 5.39
CA VAL A 7 11.04 3.11 4.50
C VAL A 7 9.70 3.84 4.51
N ASN A 8 9.24 4.25 3.35
CA ASN A 8 7.93 4.85 3.17
C ASN A 8 7.18 4.05 2.12
N MET A 9 5.90 3.83 2.36
CA MET A 9 5.06 3.10 1.43
C MET A 9 3.82 3.91 1.10
N TRP A 10 3.45 3.89 -0.18
CA TRP A 10 2.31 4.63 -0.68
C TRP A 10 1.49 3.75 -1.61
N LEU A 11 0.18 3.93 -1.55
CA LEU A 11 -0.73 3.31 -2.50
C LEU A 11 -1.21 4.38 -3.46
N HIS A 12 -0.92 4.19 -4.74
CA HIS A 12 -1.40 5.06 -5.81
C HIS A 12 -2.59 4.38 -6.46
N ILE A 13 -3.77 4.97 -6.29
CA ILE A 13 -4.99 4.43 -6.88
C ILE A 13 -5.83 5.59 -7.43
N GLY A 14 -6.14 5.53 -8.72
CA GLY A 14 -6.76 6.65 -9.40
C GLY A 14 -5.88 7.88 -9.31
N SER A 15 -6.41 8.98 -8.84
CA SER A 15 -5.66 10.21 -8.61
C SER A 15 -5.19 10.36 -7.16
N GLU A 16 -5.42 9.33 -6.34
CA GLU A 16 -5.12 9.38 -4.91
C GLU A 16 -3.74 8.79 -4.60
N LYS A 17 -3.10 9.36 -3.60
CA LYS A 17 -1.86 8.84 -3.04
C LYS A 17 -2.09 8.65 -1.54
N LEU A 18 -2.11 7.41 -1.09
CA LEU A 18 -2.51 7.07 0.27
C LEU A 18 -1.35 6.42 1.01
N ARG A 19 -1.22 6.78 2.29
CA ARG A 19 -0.12 6.24 3.08
C ARG A 19 -0.39 4.82 3.55
N VAL A 20 0.60 3.95 3.37
CA VAL A 20 0.56 2.56 3.80
C VAL A 20 1.44 2.40 5.03
N LEU A 21 0.92 1.78 6.08
CA LEU A 21 1.66 1.55 7.32
C LEU A 21 2.36 0.20 7.33
N GLN A 22 1.73 -0.82 6.78
CA GLN A 22 2.28 -2.16 6.71
C GLN A 22 1.85 -2.82 5.42
N SER A 23 2.67 -3.73 4.90
CA SER A 23 2.30 -4.49 3.72
C SER A 23 2.62 -5.97 3.91
N SER A 24 1.79 -6.80 3.30
CA SER A 24 2.02 -8.23 3.20
C SER A 24 1.71 -8.67 1.78
N ALA A 25 1.87 -9.96 1.51
CA ALA A 25 1.61 -10.49 0.18
C ALA A 25 0.14 -10.35 -0.23
N ILE A 26 -0.76 -10.23 0.73
CA ILE A 26 -2.21 -10.26 0.46
C ILE A 26 -2.96 -9.02 0.94
N ALA A 27 -2.32 -8.12 1.68
CA ALA A 27 -3.03 -6.98 2.26
C ALA A 27 -2.11 -5.82 2.55
N LEU A 28 -2.70 -4.64 2.62
CA LEU A 28 -2.02 -3.42 3.03
C LEU A 28 -2.77 -2.82 4.22
N LYS A 29 -2.03 -2.40 5.23
CA LYS A 29 -2.61 -1.63 6.33
C LYS A 29 -2.45 -0.16 6.02
N MET A 30 -3.58 0.54 5.92
CA MET A 30 -3.59 1.96 5.57
C MET A 30 -3.63 2.83 6.80
N GLU A 31 -3.14 4.05 6.66
CA GLU A 31 -3.16 5.03 7.76
C GLU A 31 -4.58 5.46 8.08
N ASN A 32 -5.41 5.66 7.08
CA ASN A 32 -6.80 6.10 7.26
C ASN A 32 -7.77 4.98 7.00
N ALA A 33 -8.83 4.91 7.82
CA ALA A 33 -9.90 3.93 7.67
C ALA A 33 -10.98 4.46 6.74
N GLU A 34 -10.64 4.72 5.50
CA GLU A 34 -11.59 5.22 4.52
C GLU A 34 -11.97 4.11 3.54
N LEU A 35 -13.06 4.33 2.84
CA LEU A 35 -13.44 3.43 1.76
C LEU A 35 -12.54 3.71 0.57
N PHE A 36 -11.81 2.70 0.14
CA PHE A 36 -10.90 2.83 -0.98
C PHE A 36 -11.56 2.34 -2.26
N PRO A 37 -11.32 3.04 -3.38
CA PRO A 37 -11.79 2.53 -4.66
C PRO A 37 -11.14 1.19 -4.95
N ARG A 38 -11.88 0.32 -5.64
CA ARG A 38 -11.37 -0.98 -6.08
C ARG A 38 -10.67 -0.84 -7.40
N GLY A 39 -9.85 -1.81 -7.72
CA GLY A 39 -9.27 -1.93 -9.04
C GLY A 39 -7.77 -1.83 -9.05
N ASP A 40 -7.24 -1.48 -10.20
CA ASP A 40 -5.81 -1.44 -10.42
C ASP A 40 -5.15 -0.32 -9.66
N ALA A 41 -4.02 -0.63 -9.05
CA ALA A 41 -3.28 0.33 -8.25
C ALA A 41 -1.79 0.00 -8.31
N VAL A 42 -0.98 0.90 -7.76
CA VAL A 42 0.46 0.70 -7.66
C VAL A 42 0.88 0.95 -6.22
N VAL A 43 1.60 0.00 -5.65
CA VAL A 43 2.26 0.22 -4.37
C VAL A 43 3.66 0.72 -4.65
N GLU A 44 4.01 1.83 -4.05
CA GLU A 44 5.35 2.38 -4.13
C GLU A 44 6.02 2.23 -2.78
N ILE A 45 7.18 1.60 -2.79
CA ILE A 45 8.00 1.42 -1.59
C ILE A 45 9.29 2.18 -1.80
N ILE A 46 9.54 3.15 -0.94
CA ILE A 46 10.73 3.98 -1.02
C ILE A 46 11.66 3.58 0.12
N VAL A 47 12.82 3.04 -0.22
CA VAL A 47 13.82 2.60 0.74
C VAL A 47 15.07 3.45 0.52
N ASP A 48 15.42 4.26 1.51
CA ASP A 48 16.59 5.14 1.45
C ASP A 48 16.64 5.98 0.16
N GLY A 49 15.49 6.51 -0.22
CA GLY A 49 15.37 7.36 -1.39
C GLY A 49 15.19 6.63 -2.71
N ARG A 50 15.22 5.31 -2.71
CA ARG A 50 15.01 4.51 -3.92
C ARG A 50 13.57 4.02 -3.98
N SER A 51 12.92 4.30 -5.08
CA SER A 51 11.52 3.93 -5.27
C SER A 51 11.39 2.60 -6.01
N HIS A 52 10.58 1.72 -5.45
CA HIS A 52 10.22 0.45 -6.08
C HIS A 52 8.72 0.42 -6.23
N LYS A 53 8.23 0.21 -7.44
CA LYS A 53 6.81 0.19 -7.73
C LYS A 53 6.35 -1.20 -8.09
N HIS A 54 5.15 -1.54 -7.64
CA HIS A 54 4.60 -2.87 -7.84
C HIS A 54 3.11 -2.75 -8.19
N SER A 55 2.74 -3.32 -9.32
CA SER A 55 1.35 -3.27 -9.77
C SER A 55 0.52 -4.30 -9.03
N ILE A 56 -0.62 -3.87 -8.52
CA ILE A 56 -1.54 -4.73 -7.79
C ILE A 56 -2.97 -4.43 -8.19
N ARG A 57 -3.88 -5.23 -7.69
CA ARG A 57 -5.31 -4.95 -7.77
C ARG A 57 -5.89 -4.95 -6.36
N VAL A 58 -6.63 -3.90 -6.05
CA VAL A 58 -7.31 -3.77 -4.76
C VAL A 58 -8.65 -4.48 -4.87
N LEU A 59 -8.90 -5.39 -3.92
CA LEU A 59 -10.14 -6.17 -3.89
C LEU A 59 -11.24 -5.42 -3.14
N PRO A 60 -12.51 -5.71 -3.45
CA PRO A 60 -13.64 -4.94 -2.94
C PRO A 60 -13.94 -5.11 -1.45
N CYS A 61 -13.46 -6.17 -0.83
CA CYS A 61 -13.77 -6.44 0.58
C CYS A 61 -12.53 -6.46 1.42
N SER A 62 -12.64 -5.87 2.60
CA SER A 62 -11.59 -5.95 3.60
C SER A 62 -12.20 -6.47 4.89
N PRO A 63 -11.62 -7.50 5.53
CA PRO A 63 -12.17 -8.05 6.76
C PRO A 63 -11.95 -7.16 7.97
N ARG A 64 -11.11 -6.15 7.86
CA ARG A 64 -10.76 -5.27 8.99
C ARG A 64 -10.71 -3.83 8.56
N PRO A 65 -11.06 -2.90 9.46
CA PRO A 65 -10.82 -1.48 9.21
C PRO A 65 -9.34 -1.23 8.93
N ASN A 66 -9.03 -0.30 8.09
CA ASN A 66 -7.69 0.09 7.70
C ASN A 66 -6.92 -0.94 6.87
N TRP A 67 -7.45 -2.14 6.67
CA TRP A 67 -6.80 -3.15 5.85
C TRP A 67 -7.46 -3.24 4.49
N VAL A 68 -6.63 -3.31 3.48
CA VAL A 68 -7.07 -3.44 2.08
C VAL A 68 -6.49 -4.72 1.53
N ARG A 69 -7.34 -5.60 1.01
CA ARG A 69 -6.85 -6.84 0.38
C ARG A 69 -6.39 -6.56 -1.03
N ILE A 70 -5.28 -7.18 -1.38
CA ILE A 70 -4.67 -6.99 -2.68
C ILE A 70 -4.30 -8.32 -3.32
N VAL A 71 -4.17 -8.31 -4.64
CA VAL A 71 -3.55 -9.41 -5.40
C VAL A 71 -2.57 -8.80 -6.37
N ASP A 72 -1.56 -9.58 -6.74
CA ASP A 72 -0.61 -9.16 -7.76
C ASP A 72 -1.28 -9.10 -9.12
N ARG A 73 -0.81 -8.19 -9.92
CA ARG A 73 -1.24 -8.09 -11.31
C ARG A 73 -0.27 -8.74 -12.24
#